data_793d1465f5895cbf7b099438303c22a7
#
_entry.id   793d1465f5895cbf7b099438303c22a7
#
_cell.length_a   1.000
_cell.length_b   1.000
_cell.length_c   1.000
_cell.angle_alpha   90.00
_cell.angle_beta   90.00
_cell.angle_gamma   90.00
#
_symmetry.space_group_name_H-M   'P 1'
#
loop_
_entity.id
_entity.type
_entity.pdbx_description
1 polymer ?
#
loop_
_entity_poly.entity_id
_entity_poly.type
_entity_poly.pdbx_seq_one_letter_code
_entity_poly.pdbx_strand_id
1 'polypeptide(L)'
;MIRKFAEDHEEEDFSFNIGEDEYSKLPEVELKKYLALMKALQNYYQHAHWISKGEPYYGDHLLFERLYGSLNEQIDSLAEKMVGLGGDHFVCVKTVMGITSKILSHVPEMDDNTLGYELAKSSLKLEKMFLAMTKSLYSKMKEDGSLTLGLDDMLMSLYNEHEGNVYLLQQRVKRA
;
A
#
# COMPACT_ATOMS: atom_id res chain seq x y z
N MET A 1 -10.53 14.40 -67.84
CA MET A 1 -11.78 14.27 -67.05
C MET A 1 -11.51 13.27 -65.97
N ILE A 2 -11.04 13.77 -64.78
CA ILE A 2 -10.68 12.92 -63.64
C ILE A 2 -11.77 13.14 -62.57
N ARG A 3 -12.51 12.07 -62.29
CA ARG A 3 -13.54 12.09 -61.23
C ARG A 3 -12.85 12.03 -59.86
N LYS A 4 -13.14 13.03 -58.99
CA LYS A 4 -12.88 13.00 -57.58
C LYS A 4 -13.85 12.01 -56.90
N PHE A 5 -13.29 11.00 -56.25
CA PHE A 5 -14.03 10.26 -55.21
C PHE A 5 -13.84 11.04 -53.92
N ALA A 6 -14.90 11.68 -53.45
CA ALA A 6 -14.97 12.12 -52.06
C ALA A 6 -15.47 10.90 -51.27
N GLU A 7 -14.57 10.35 -50.45
CA GLU A 7 -14.96 9.41 -49.41
C GLU A 7 -15.46 10.24 -48.22
N ASP A 8 -16.75 10.20 -47.99
CA ASP A 8 -17.39 10.68 -46.76
C ASP A 8 -17.01 9.67 -45.66
N HIS A 9 -15.95 9.96 -44.92
CA HIS A 9 -15.73 9.34 -43.63
C HIS A 9 -16.64 10.06 -42.62
N GLU A 10 -17.74 9.44 -42.27
CA GLU A 10 -18.45 9.77 -41.04
C GLU A 10 -17.48 9.46 -39.90
N GLU A 11 -16.90 10.49 -39.27
CA GLU A 11 -16.23 10.37 -37.97
C GLU A 11 -17.31 9.97 -36.97
N GLU A 12 -17.35 8.65 -36.61
CA GLU A 12 -18.09 8.22 -35.43
C GLU A 12 -17.46 8.93 -34.24
N ASP A 13 -18.16 9.90 -33.70
CA ASP A 13 -17.81 10.61 -32.47
C ASP A 13 -17.87 9.60 -31.31
N PHE A 14 -16.74 8.98 -31.03
CA PHE A 14 -16.55 8.05 -29.91
C PHE A 14 -16.43 8.87 -28.63
N SER A 15 -17.52 9.52 -28.22
CA SER A 15 -17.58 10.19 -26.92
C SER A 15 -17.70 9.13 -25.81
N PHE A 16 -16.56 8.73 -25.25
CA PHE A 16 -16.52 8.01 -23.99
C PHE A 16 -16.92 8.99 -22.89
N ASN A 17 -18.17 8.94 -22.50
CA ASN A 17 -18.65 9.65 -21.32
C ASN A 17 -18.20 8.86 -20.07
N ILE A 18 -16.93 9.03 -19.68
CA ILE A 18 -16.45 8.57 -18.37
C ILE A 18 -17.14 9.49 -17.37
N GLY A 19 -18.17 8.97 -16.71
CA GLY A 19 -18.94 9.76 -15.75
C GLY A 19 -18.02 10.32 -14.68
N GLU A 20 -17.92 11.63 -14.59
CA GLU A 20 -17.17 12.37 -13.54
C GLU A 20 -17.61 11.96 -12.12
N ASP A 21 -18.76 11.27 -11.99
CA ASP A 21 -19.33 10.81 -10.72
C ASP A 21 -18.72 9.51 -10.15
N GLU A 22 -18.01 8.71 -10.94
CA GLU A 22 -17.51 7.41 -10.47
C GLU A 22 -16.42 7.55 -9.41
N TYR A 23 -15.61 8.61 -9.48
CA TYR A 23 -14.49 8.87 -8.55
C TYR A 23 -14.86 9.74 -7.35
N SER A 24 -16.02 10.38 -7.37
CA SER A 24 -16.50 11.23 -6.26
C SER A 24 -16.83 10.43 -4.98
N LYS A 25 -16.95 9.12 -5.09
CA LYS A 25 -17.30 8.19 -3.99
C LYS A 25 -16.09 7.54 -3.31
N LEU A 26 -14.86 7.84 -3.75
CA LEU A 26 -13.67 7.24 -3.16
C LEU A 26 -13.58 7.53 -1.65
N PRO A 27 -13.28 6.53 -0.82
CA PRO A 27 -13.19 6.69 0.64
C PRO A 27 -11.87 7.38 1.02
N GLU A 28 -11.81 8.70 0.85
CA GLU A 28 -10.60 9.51 1.05
C GLU A 28 -9.93 9.28 2.41
N VAL A 29 -10.72 9.27 3.48
CA VAL A 29 -10.19 9.10 4.84
C VAL A 29 -9.53 7.73 5.02
N GLU A 30 -10.17 6.70 4.53
CA GLU A 30 -9.67 5.32 4.60
C GLU A 30 -8.42 5.12 3.73
N LEU A 31 -8.40 5.68 2.52
CA LEU A 31 -7.23 5.64 1.64
C LEU A 31 -6.04 6.39 2.24
N LYS A 32 -6.23 7.55 2.85
CA LYS A 32 -5.18 8.26 3.59
C LYS A 32 -4.64 7.46 4.76
N LYS A 33 -5.49 6.78 5.52
CA LYS A 33 -5.07 5.89 6.61
C LYS A 33 -4.30 4.70 6.07
N TYR A 34 -4.71 4.15 4.94
CA TYR A 34 -4.05 3.02 4.29
C TYR A 34 -2.65 3.40 3.81
N LEU A 35 -2.50 4.52 3.11
CA LEU A 35 -1.21 5.07 2.71
C LEU A 35 -0.31 5.36 3.93
N ALA A 36 -0.88 5.93 4.99
CA ALA A 36 -0.15 6.21 6.23
C ALA A 36 0.32 4.94 6.94
N LEU A 37 -0.47 3.85 6.89
CA LEU A 37 -0.05 2.56 7.43
C LEU A 37 1.12 1.98 6.62
N MET A 38 1.10 2.06 5.29
CA MET A 38 2.22 1.62 4.46
C MET A 38 3.50 2.42 4.78
N LYS A 39 3.39 3.73 4.96
CA LYS A 39 4.50 4.58 5.42
C LYS A 39 5.01 4.18 6.81
N ALA A 40 4.12 3.82 7.71
CA ALA A 40 4.51 3.35 9.05
C ALA A 40 5.26 2.01 8.97
N LEU A 41 4.77 1.05 8.16
CA LEU A 41 5.46 -0.22 7.91
C LEU A 41 6.86 -0.01 7.32
N GLN A 42 6.97 0.83 6.29
CA GLN A 42 8.24 1.16 5.65
C GLN A 42 9.26 1.69 6.66
N ASN A 43 8.87 2.72 7.44
CA ASN A 43 9.75 3.30 8.46
C ASN A 43 10.13 2.27 9.53
N TYR A 44 9.17 1.46 9.99
CA TYR A 44 9.42 0.42 10.98
C TYR A 44 10.44 -0.61 10.48
N TYR A 45 10.25 -1.15 9.26
CA TYR A 45 11.13 -2.17 8.71
C TYR A 45 12.51 -1.63 8.40
N GLN A 46 12.61 -0.39 7.89
CA GLN A 46 13.90 0.25 7.66
C GLN A 46 14.66 0.45 8.96
N HIS A 47 14.00 0.86 10.03
CA HIS A 47 14.61 0.99 11.34
C HIS A 47 15.01 -0.38 11.91
N ALA A 48 14.16 -1.40 11.80
CA ALA A 48 14.47 -2.77 12.22
C ALA A 48 15.69 -3.34 11.45
N HIS A 49 15.81 -3.02 10.15
CA HIS A 49 16.99 -3.36 9.35
C HIS A 49 18.28 -2.76 9.94
N TRP A 50 18.26 -1.48 10.33
CA TRP A 50 19.44 -0.80 10.87
C TRP A 50 19.89 -1.34 12.22
N ILE A 51 18.94 -1.69 13.10
CA ILE A 51 19.23 -2.11 14.48
C ILE A 51 19.34 -3.62 14.66
N SER A 52 19.11 -4.41 13.61
CA SER A 52 19.32 -5.87 13.63
C SER A 52 20.74 -6.22 14.11
N LYS A 53 20.86 -7.21 15.01
CA LYS A 53 22.13 -7.61 15.61
C LYS A 53 22.11 -9.02 16.19
N GLY A 54 23.27 -9.50 16.63
CA GLY A 54 23.43 -10.81 17.27
C GLY A 54 23.54 -11.95 16.26
N GLU A 55 23.35 -13.18 16.74
CA GLU A 55 23.50 -14.39 15.93
C GLU A 55 22.66 -14.40 14.65
N PRO A 56 21.36 -14.02 14.69
CA PRO A 56 20.52 -13.99 13.48
C PRO A 56 20.71 -12.72 12.63
N TYR A 57 21.71 -11.87 12.91
CA TYR A 57 21.88 -10.55 12.29
C TYR A 57 21.70 -10.58 10.77
N TYR A 58 22.43 -11.45 10.07
CA TYR A 58 22.45 -11.45 8.62
C TYR A 58 21.07 -11.80 8.03
N GLY A 59 20.39 -12.80 8.61
CA GLY A 59 19.05 -13.19 8.18
C GLY A 59 18.00 -12.11 8.46
N ASP A 60 18.04 -11.52 9.65
CA ASP A 60 17.12 -10.45 10.05
C ASP A 60 17.34 -9.17 9.21
N HIS A 61 18.61 -8.79 9.00
CA HIS A 61 19.00 -7.65 8.19
C HIS A 61 18.46 -7.75 6.75
N LEU A 62 18.66 -8.91 6.09
CA LEU A 62 18.14 -9.15 4.73
C LEU A 62 16.61 -9.27 4.70
N LEU A 63 16.00 -9.85 5.72
CA LEU A 63 14.55 -9.94 5.83
C LEU A 63 13.92 -8.54 5.86
N PHE A 64 14.40 -7.67 6.76
CA PHE A 64 13.88 -6.32 6.89
C PHE A 64 14.20 -5.45 5.67
N GLU A 65 15.37 -5.63 5.04
CA GLU A 65 15.71 -4.97 3.77
C GLU A 65 14.69 -5.28 2.67
N ARG A 66 14.34 -6.55 2.51
CA ARG A 66 13.30 -6.98 1.57
C ARG A 66 11.94 -6.34 1.89
N LEU A 67 11.54 -6.33 3.17
CA LEU A 67 10.23 -5.81 3.60
C LEU A 67 10.09 -4.31 3.33
N TYR A 68 11.10 -3.48 3.69
CA TYR A 68 10.99 -2.04 3.43
C TYR A 68 11.23 -1.69 1.96
N GLY A 69 12.03 -2.48 1.25
CA GLY A 69 12.36 -2.25 -0.15
C GLY A 69 11.13 -2.38 -1.04
N SER A 70 10.34 -3.43 -0.88
CA SER A 70 9.10 -3.62 -1.67
C SER A 70 8.07 -2.52 -1.41
N LEU A 71 8.00 -2.01 -0.17
CA LEU A 71 7.07 -0.94 0.18
C LEU A 71 7.33 0.40 -0.53
N ASN A 72 8.55 0.69 -0.98
CA ASN A 72 8.84 1.92 -1.70
C ASN A 72 8.01 2.03 -2.99
N GLU A 73 8.03 1.00 -3.81
CA GLU A 73 7.29 0.94 -5.07
C GLU A 73 5.78 0.87 -4.85
N GLN A 74 5.35 0.10 -3.84
CA GLN A 74 3.93 -0.03 -3.49
C GLN A 74 3.32 1.30 -3.03
N ILE A 75 4.04 2.05 -2.18
CA ILE A 75 3.61 3.36 -1.68
C ILE A 75 3.49 4.37 -2.82
N ASP A 76 4.47 4.39 -3.71
CA ASP A 76 4.50 5.29 -4.85
C ASP A 76 3.32 5.01 -5.79
N SER A 77 3.17 3.75 -6.19
CA SER A 77 2.07 3.30 -7.05
C SER A 77 0.68 3.60 -6.46
N LEU A 78 0.50 3.39 -5.14
CA LEU A 78 -0.76 3.71 -4.47
C LEU A 78 -1.00 5.22 -4.43
N ALA A 79 0.02 6.02 -4.09
CA ALA A 79 -0.10 7.48 -4.01
C ALA A 79 -0.45 8.09 -5.37
N GLU A 80 0.23 7.67 -6.44
CA GLU A 80 -0.08 8.09 -7.82
C GLU A 80 -1.51 7.70 -8.23
N LYS A 81 -1.94 6.49 -7.89
CA LYS A 81 -3.32 6.04 -8.12
C LYS A 81 -4.34 6.90 -7.38
N MET A 82 -4.06 7.23 -6.11
CA MET A 82 -4.92 8.10 -5.29
C MET A 82 -5.02 9.51 -5.88
N VAL A 83 -3.90 10.07 -6.35
CA VAL A 83 -3.89 11.39 -7.03
C VAL A 83 -4.66 11.33 -8.33
N GLY A 84 -4.41 10.32 -9.16
CA GLY A 84 -5.05 10.19 -10.47
C GLY A 84 -6.57 10.02 -10.39
N LEU A 85 -7.09 9.38 -9.35
CA LEU A 85 -8.52 9.13 -9.17
C LEU A 85 -9.23 10.18 -8.30
N GLY A 86 -8.56 10.72 -7.29
CA GLY A 86 -9.17 11.58 -6.27
C GLY A 86 -8.59 12.99 -6.20
N GLY A 87 -7.43 13.23 -6.79
CA GLY A 87 -6.73 14.53 -6.76
C GLY A 87 -5.70 14.66 -5.64
N ASP A 88 -4.93 15.74 -5.66
CA ASP A 88 -3.75 15.98 -4.81
C ASP A 88 -4.05 15.93 -3.31
N HIS A 89 -5.26 16.29 -2.91
CA HIS A 89 -5.65 16.31 -1.50
C HIS A 89 -5.67 14.93 -0.86
N PHE A 90 -5.77 13.84 -1.66
CA PHE A 90 -5.69 12.47 -1.17
C PHE A 90 -4.32 12.12 -0.58
N VAL A 91 -3.26 12.78 -1.01
CA VAL A 91 -1.87 12.54 -0.55
C VAL A 91 -1.31 13.70 0.29
N CYS A 92 -2.15 14.53 0.90
CA CYS A 92 -1.73 15.64 1.72
C CYS A 92 -0.68 15.20 2.77
N VAL A 93 0.57 15.64 2.59
CA VAL A 93 1.73 15.23 3.40
C VAL A 93 1.49 15.42 4.89
N LYS A 94 0.98 16.60 5.29
CA LYS A 94 0.69 16.91 6.70
C LYS A 94 -0.27 15.90 7.32
N THR A 95 -1.32 15.52 6.60
CA THR A 95 -2.33 14.56 7.07
C THR A 95 -1.75 13.16 7.13
N VAL A 96 -1.13 12.69 6.03
CA VAL A 96 -0.57 11.34 5.94
C VAL A 96 0.51 11.13 7.00
N MET A 97 1.47 12.06 7.15
CA MET A 97 2.55 11.95 8.13
C MET A 97 2.05 12.08 9.57
N GLY A 98 1.01 12.87 9.82
CA GLY A 98 0.36 12.94 11.14
C GLY A 98 -0.27 11.61 11.55
N ILE A 99 -0.94 10.92 10.62
CA ILE A 99 -1.51 9.58 10.85
C ILE A 99 -0.38 8.55 11.00
N THR A 100 0.65 8.60 10.17
CA THR A 100 1.84 7.72 10.25
C THR A 100 2.50 7.81 11.63
N SER A 101 2.75 9.01 12.13
CA SER A 101 3.31 9.24 13.47
C SER A 101 2.42 8.66 14.57
N LYS A 102 1.11 8.82 14.45
CA LYS A 102 0.16 8.24 15.39
C LYS A 102 0.17 6.71 15.37
N ILE A 103 0.30 6.08 14.21
CA ILE A 103 0.43 4.62 14.12
C ILE A 103 1.72 4.17 14.80
N LEU A 104 2.84 4.82 14.50
CA LEU A 104 4.14 4.47 15.07
C LEU A 104 4.20 4.65 16.59
N SER A 105 3.47 5.60 17.17
CA SER A 105 3.40 5.77 18.63
C SER A 105 2.72 4.61 19.38
N HIS A 106 2.05 3.71 18.66
CA HIS A 106 1.44 2.50 19.25
C HIS A 106 2.30 1.23 19.02
N VAL A 107 3.42 1.37 18.33
CA VAL A 107 4.38 0.28 18.15
C VAL A 107 5.36 0.30 19.35
N PRO A 108 5.78 -0.87 19.85
CA PRO A 108 6.77 -0.91 20.92
C PRO A 108 8.04 -0.14 20.55
N GLU A 109 8.55 0.61 21.51
CA GLU A 109 9.82 1.32 21.35
C GLU A 109 10.96 0.32 21.09
N MET A 110 11.85 0.67 20.17
CA MET A 110 13.01 -0.13 19.82
C MET A 110 14.23 0.53 20.44
N ASP A 111 14.94 -0.21 21.26
CA ASP A 111 16.16 0.23 21.94
C ASP A 111 17.34 -0.72 21.66
N ASP A 112 18.49 -0.43 22.28
CA ASP A 112 19.71 -1.24 22.16
C ASP A 112 19.56 -2.67 22.68
N ASN A 113 18.52 -2.99 23.43
CA ASN A 113 18.25 -4.32 23.97
C ASN A 113 17.21 -5.09 23.14
N THR A 114 16.59 -4.45 22.16
CA THR A 114 15.57 -5.07 21.32
C THR A 114 16.18 -6.16 20.44
N LEU A 115 15.71 -7.38 20.61
CA LEU A 115 16.20 -8.55 19.88
C LEU A 115 15.50 -8.68 18.52
N GLY A 116 16.17 -9.26 17.53
CA GLY A 116 15.62 -9.54 16.21
C GLY A 116 14.32 -10.36 16.24
N TYR A 117 14.18 -11.25 17.24
CA TYR A 117 12.92 -11.97 17.47
C TYR A 117 11.74 -11.03 17.80
N GLU A 118 11.95 -10.04 18.67
CA GLU A 118 10.88 -9.07 19.03
C GLU A 118 10.56 -8.14 17.87
N LEU A 119 11.57 -7.75 17.08
CA LEU A 119 11.36 -7.00 15.83
C LEU A 119 10.49 -7.79 14.86
N ALA A 120 10.80 -9.07 14.62
CA ALA A 120 10.04 -9.93 13.72
C ALA A 120 8.61 -10.20 14.23
N LYS A 121 8.43 -10.34 15.54
CA LYS A 121 7.11 -10.53 16.17
C LYS A 121 6.22 -9.28 16.03
N SER A 122 6.78 -8.11 16.24
CA SER A 122 6.07 -6.84 16.05
C SER A 122 5.75 -6.62 14.58
N SER A 123 6.69 -6.92 13.67
CA SER A 123 6.46 -6.89 12.22
C SER A 123 5.33 -7.82 11.79
N LEU A 124 5.29 -9.03 12.31
CA LEU A 124 4.20 -9.97 12.04
C LEU A 124 2.83 -9.44 12.48
N LYS A 125 2.78 -8.72 13.60
CA LYS A 125 1.54 -8.08 14.08
C LYS A 125 1.13 -6.94 13.13
N LEU A 126 2.08 -6.13 12.68
CA LEU A 126 1.83 -5.03 11.74
C LEU A 126 1.36 -5.55 10.37
N GLU A 127 1.98 -6.60 9.83
CA GLU A 127 1.53 -7.23 8.59
C GLU A 127 0.09 -7.77 8.68
N LYS A 128 -0.26 -8.44 9.77
CA LYS A 128 -1.63 -8.90 9.99
C LYS A 128 -2.64 -7.76 10.09
N MET A 129 -2.23 -6.64 10.69
CA MET A 129 -3.06 -5.41 10.72
C MET A 129 -3.23 -4.83 9.31
N PHE A 130 -2.17 -4.82 8.52
CA PHE A 130 -2.22 -4.37 7.13
C PHE A 130 -3.19 -5.22 6.29
N LEU A 131 -3.09 -6.55 6.35
CA LEU A 131 -4.01 -7.45 5.66
C LEU A 131 -5.48 -7.23 6.08
N ALA A 132 -5.73 -7.06 7.38
CA ALA A 132 -7.07 -6.79 7.88
C ALA A 132 -7.62 -5.45 7.36
N MET A 133 -6.76 -4.41 7.30
CA MET A 133 -7.13 -3.09 6.79
C MET A 133 -7.38 -3.12 5.27
N THR A 134 -6.53 -3.84 4.50
CA THR A 134 -6.73 -4.02 3.06
C THR A 134 -8.07 -4.67 2.78
N LYS A 135 -8.39 -5.76 3.49
CA LYS A 135 -9.67 -6.46 3.35
C LYS A 135 -10.87 -5.56 3.68
N SER A 136 -10.76 -4.75 4.76
CA SER A 136 -11.82 -3.82 5.16
C SER A 136 -12.03 -2.72 4.11
N LEU A 137 -10.94 -2.13 3.60
CA LEU A 137 -10.97 -1.11 2.56
C LEU A 137 -11.59 -1.67 1.27
N TYR A 138 -11.15 -2.85 0.85
CA TYR A 138 -11.69 -3.56 -0.31
C TYR A 138 -13.19 -3.79 -0.20
N SER A 139 -13.65 -4.36 0.93
CA SER A 139 -15.07 -4.63 1.15
C SER A 139 -15.91 -3.36 1.12
N LYS A 140 -15.45 -2.29 1.78
CA LYS A 140 -16.12 -0.99 1.78
C LYS A 140 -16.26 -0.43 0.37
N MET A 141 -15.16 -0.39 -0.40
CA MET A 141 -15.18 0.15 -1.76
C MET A 141 -16.06 -0.67 -2.71
N LYS A 142 -16.14 -1.98 -2.49
CA LYS A 142 -17.03 -2.86 -3.24
C LYS A 142 -18.50 -2.61 -2.91
N GLU A 143 -18.83 -2.40 -1.63
CA GLU A 143 -20.19 -2.14 -1.17
C GLU A 143 -20.72 -0.77 -1.64
N ASP A 144 -19.88 0.27 -1.60
CA ASP A 144 -20.27 1.62 -2.02
C ASP A 144 -20.09 1.90 -3.52
N GLY A 145 -19.58 0.91 -4.28
CA GLY A 145 -19.41 0.99 -5.74
C GLY A 145 -18.26 1.89 -6.18
N SER A 146 -17.31 2.19 -5.31
CA SER A 146 -16.12 2.99 -5.62
C SER A 146 -14.88 2.17 -6.02
N LEU A 147 -14.99 0.83 -6.05
CA LEU A 147 -13.91 -0.07 -6.42
C LEU A 147 -13.75 -0.14 -7.93
N THR A 148 -12.79 0.60 -8.48
CA THR A 148 -12.43 0.49 -9.90
C THR A 148 -11.64 -0.80 -10.18
N LEU A 149 -11.62 -1.28 -11.43
CA LEU A 149 -10.81 -2.46 -11.82
C LEU A 149 -9.32 -2.29 -11.48
N GLY A 150 -8.78 -1.07 -11.63
CA GLY A 150 -7.39 -0.80 -11.30
C GLY A 150 -7.10 -0.76 -9.80
N LEU A 151 -8.08 -0.40 -8.96
CA LEU A 151 -7.97 -0.50 -7.50
C LEU A 151 -8.19 -1.93 -7.00
N ASP A 152 -9.07 -2.68 -7.64
CA ASP A 152 -9.28 -4.11 -7.39
C ASP A 152 -7.97 -4.89 -7.56
N ASP A 153 -7.36 -4.80 -8.75
CA ASP A 153 -6.08 -5.45 -9.06
C ASP A 153 -4.97 -5.02 -8.09
N MET A 154 -4.83 -3.73 -7.84
CA MET A 154 -3.83 -3.19 -6.92
C MET A 154 -3.99 -3.72 -5.49
N LEU A 155 -5.20 -3.65 -4.92
CA LEU A 155 -5.45 -4.11 -3.55
C LEU A 155 -5.25 -5.62 -3.41
N MET A 156 -5.64 -6.41 -4.43
CA MET A 156 -5.39 -7.86 -4.46
C MET A 156 -3.90 -8.17 -4.57
N SER A 157 -3.15 -7.44 -5.39
CA SER A 157 -1.69 -7.61 -5.53
C SER A 157 -0.97 -7.28 -4.22
N LEU A 158 -1.29 -6.16 -3.58
CA LEU A 158 -0.75 -5.78 -2.27
C LEU A 158 -1.09 -6.85 -1.22
N TYR A 159 -2.32 -7.30 -1.17
CA TYR A 159 -2.74 -8.34 -0.23
C TYR A 159 -1.93 -9.62 -0.39
N ASN A 160 -1.78 -10.12 -1.63
CA ASN A 160 -1.03 -11.33 -1.94
C ASN A 160 0.46 -11.22 -1.55
N GLU A 161 1.11 -10.09 -1.81
CA GLU A 161 2.51 -9.87 -1.44
C GLU A 161 2.70 -9.86 0.08
N HIS A 162 1.81 -9.18 0.80
CA HIS A 162 1.85 -9.12 2.27
C HIS A 162 1.48 -10.45 2.95
N GLU A 163 0.69 -11.33 2.32
CA GLU A 163 0.55 -12.73 2.77
C GLU A 163 1.90 -13.47 2.70
N GLY A 164 2.71 -13.20 1.67
CA GLY A 164 4.08 -13.71 1.58
C GLY A 164 4.97 -13.19 2.71
N ASN A 165 4.86 -11.90 3.06
CA ASN A 165 5.59 -11.31 4.19
C ASN A 165 5.17 -11.94 5.53
N VAL A 166 3.87 -12.17 5.73
CA VAL A 166 3.36 -12.90 6.91
C VAL A 166 3.99 -14.29 7.00
N TYR A 167 4.06 -15.02 5.88
CA TYR A 167 4.70 -16.34 5.86
C TYR A 167 6.17 -16.26 6.31
N LEU A 168 6.97 -15.35 5.75
CA LEU A 168 8.38 -15.19 6.11
C LEU A 168 8.56 -14.86 7.59
N LEU A 169 7.79 -13.90 8.09
CA LEU A 169 7.84 -13.48 9.49
C LEU A 169 7.36 -14.60 10.43
N GLN A 170 6.36 -15.38 10.04
CA GLN A 170 5.93 -16.57 10.80
C GLN A 170 7.05 -17.60 10.92
N GLN A 171 7.81 -17.86 9.85
CA GLN A 171 8.95 -18.78 9.93
C GLN A 171 10.03 -18.21 10.88
N ARG A 172 10.30 -16.90 10.82
CA ARG A 172 11.30 -16.27 11.70
C ARG A 172 10.91 -16.30 13.18
N VAL A 173 9.63 -16.20 13.54
CA VAL A 173 9.16 -16.22 14.93
C VAL A 173 8.84 -17.60 15.46
N LYS A 174 8.81 -18.63 14.63
CA LYS A 174 8.71 -20.02 15.12
C LYS A 174 9.94 -20.36 15.96
N ARG A 175 9.70 -20.79 17.18
CA ARG A 175 10.76 -21.42 17.98
C ARG A 175 10.97 -22.83 17.48
N ALA A 176 12.23 -23.25 17.32
CA ALA A 176 12.60 -24.61 17.05
C ALA A 176 12.17 -25.51 18.22
#